data_ba50138d99f72d96ef239162032a4b15
#
_entry.id   ba50138d99f72d96ef239162032a4b15
#
_cell.length_a   1.000
_cell.length_b   1.000
_cell.length_c   1.000
_cell.angle_alpha   90.00
_cell.angle_beta   90.00
_cell.angle_gamma   90.00
#
_symmetry.space_group_name_H-M   'P 1'
#
loop_
_entity.id
_entity.type
_entity.pdbx_description
1 polymer ?
#
loop_
_entity_poly.entity_id
_entity_poly.type
_entity_poly.pdbx_seq_one_letter_code
_entity_poly.pdbx_strand_id
1 'polypeptide(L)'
;MRDYIIMTDSCCDLSQQEVEELELTVLPLSFTIEGKTLLNTPDHADMSPEEFFAKIAAGADCTTAAVNVGQFTDAMEKALQEGKDILCVCFSSALSTTYQSACIAAEDLREKYPEAKILVIDSLSVCMTGLMPSIVPTSAAVELTRPPRFKWFRSSTMNQWHWLWMMERT
;
A
#
# COMPACT_ATOMS: atom_id res chain seq x y z
N MET A 1 3.07 -0.96 -24.62
CA MET A 1 2.56 -1.20 -23.24
C MET A 1 3.04 0.02 -22.45
N ARG A 2 2.19 0.69 -21.69
CA ARG A 2 2.65 1.81 -20.84
C ARG A 2 3.44 1.20 -19.67
N ASP A 3 4.46 1.91 -19.19
CA ASP A 3 5.12 1.56 -17.95
C ASP A 3 4.13 1.75 -16.79
N TYR A 4 4.36 1.11 -15.68
CA TYR A 4 3.50 1.24 -14.51
C TYR A 4 4.34 1.38 -13.24
N ILE A 5 3.69 1.92 -12.21
CA ILE A 5 4.26 1.96 -10.86
C ILE A 5 3.38 1.16 -9.90
N ILE A 6 4.01 0.66 -8.85
CA ILE A 6 3.31 0.04 -7.73
C ILE A 6 3.32 0.99 -6.55
N MET A 7 2.13 1.29 -6.04
CA MET A 7 1.92 2.12 -4.86
C MET A 7 1.36 1.28 -3.71
N THR A 8 1.72 1.66 -2.51
CA THR A 8 1.14 1.10 -1.28
C THR A 8 1.13 2.16 -0.18
N ASP A 9 0.54 1.86 0.95
CA ASP A 9 0.65 2.68 2.16
C ASP A 9 1.67 2.10 3.15
N SER A 10 2.05 2.86 4.15
CA SER A 10 3.11 2.47 5.10
C SER A 10 2.72 1.38 6.09
N CYS A 11 1.48 0.85 6.04
CA CYS A 11 1.13 -0.41 6.72
C CYS A 11 1.70 -1.64 6.00
N CYS A 12 2.50 -1.45 4.93
CA CYS A 12 3.18 -2.56 4.27
C CYS A 12 4.27 -3.20 5.14
N ASP A 13 4.74 -2.52 6.18
CA ASP A 13 5.81 -2.95 7.11
C ASP A 13 7.10 -3.37 6.40
N LEU A 14 7.41 -2.75 5.26
CA LEU A 14 8.64 -2.96 4.52
C LEU A 14 9.71 -1.98 4.98
N SER A 15 10.94 -2.46 5.05
CA SER A 15 12.09 -1.60 5.26
C SER A 15 12.35 -0.69 4.04
N GLN A 16 13.05 0.40 4.25
CA GLN A 16 13.46 1.31 3.17
C GLN A 16 14.22 0.57 2.05
N GLN A 17 15.08 -0.38 2.42
CA GLN A 17 15.82 -1.20 1.46
C GLN A 17 14.89 -2.04 0.59
N GLU A 18 13.89 -2.70 1.18
CA GLU A 18 12.91 -3.51 0.43
C GLU A 18 12.04 -2.63 -0.48
N VAL A 19 11.66 -1.43 -0.03
CA VAL A 19 10.91 -0.46 -0.84
C VAL A 19 11.71 -0.05 -2.09
N GLU A 20 13.01 0.19 -1.93
CA GLU A 20 13.91 0.55 -3.03
C GLU A 20 14.15 -0.63 -3.99
N GLU A 21 14.42 -1.83 -3.46
CA GLU A 21 14.62 -3.04 -4.25
C GLU A 21 13.39 -3.44 -5.08
N LEU A 22 12.19 -3.17 -4.56
CA LEU A 22 10.92 -3.46 -5.21
C LEU A 22 10.37 -2.27 -6.01
N GLU A 23 11.09 -1.15 -6.07
CA GLU A 23 10.70 0.08 -6.77
C GLU A 23 9.29 0.58 -6.39
N LEU A 24 8.94 0.51 -5.10
CA LEU A 24 7.61 0.87 -4.60
C LEU A 24 7.51 2.37 -4.29
N THR A 25 6.32 2.91 -4.51
CA THR A 25 5.93 4.22 -3.99
C THR A 25 5.08 4.01 -2.73
N VAL A 26 5.62 4.33 -1.57
CA VAL A 26 4.94 4.17 -0.28
C VAL A 26 4.36 5.51 0.18
N LEU A 27 3.05 5.56 0.40
CA LEU A 27 2.36 6.71 0.96
C LEU A 27 2.33 6.59 2.49
N PRO A 28 2.92 7.55 3.23
CA PRO A 28 2.98 7.44 4.67
C PRO A 28 1.64 7.78 5.33
N LEU A 29 1.23 6.94 6.29
CA LEU A 29 0.25 7.32 7.29
C LEU A 29 0.88 8.36 8.23
N SER A 30 0.05 9.10 8.95
CA SER A 30 0.55 9.94 10.02
C SER A 30 0.12 9.40 11.39
N PHE A 31 0.92 9.73 12.40
CA PHE A 31 0.57 9.50 13.79
C PHE A 31 0.87 10.74 14.62
N THR A 32 0.05 10.96 15.65
CA THR A 32 0.24 12.08 16.57
C THR A 32 0.56 11.51 17.96
N ILE A 33 1.72 11.91 18.47
CA ILE A 33 2.19 11.53 19.81
C ILE A 33 2.73 12.77 20.53
N GLU A 34 2.36 12.95 21.78
CA GLU A 34 2.76 14.14 22.58
C GLU A 34 2.44 15.46 21.86
N GLY A 35 1.33 15.53 21.11
CA GLY A 35 0.88 16.72 20.37
C GLY A 35 1.67 17.03 19.09
N LYS A 36 2.59 16.16 18.67
CA LYS A 36 3.33 16.29 17.41
C LYS A 36 2.79 15.29 16.40
N THR A 37 2.46 15.76 15.19
CA THR A 37 2.08 14.90 14.07
C THR A 37 3.32 14.58 13.25
N LEU A 38 3.59 13.31 13.07
CA LEU A 38 4.75 12.72 12.43
C LEU A 38 4.29 11.76 11.32
N LEU A 39 5.17 11.46 10.36
CA LEU A 39 4.90 10.54 9.29
C LEU A 39 5.50 9.16 9.60
N ASN A 40 4.73 8.11 9.32
CA ASN A 40 5.23 6.74 9.35
C ASN A 40 5.87 6.40 8.00
N THR A 41 7.14 6.74 7.83
CA THR A 41 7.91 6.45 6.63
C THR A 41 8.75 5.18 6.79
N PRO A 42 9.06 4.42 5.71
CA PRO A 42 9.87 3.21 5.78
C PRO A 42 11.28 3.42 6.36
N ASP A 43 11.84 4.61 6.20
CA ASP A 43 13.14 5.01 6.76
C ASP A 43 13.09 5.50 8.21
N HIS A 44 11.88 5.59 8.78
CA HIS A 44 11.62 6.07 10.15
C HIS A 44 12.25 7.46 10.44
N ALA A 45 12.29 8.35 9.43
CA ALA A 45 12.97 9.64 9.53
C ALA A 45 12.44 10.54 10.66
N ASP A 46 11.15 10.51 10.96
CA ASP A 46 10.52 11.36 11.98
C ASP A 46 10.68 10.81 13.39
N MET A 47 10.68 9.48 13.56
CA MET A 47 10.82 8.81 14.86
C MET A 47 11.23 7.35 14.68
N SER A 48 12.23 6.88 15.44
CA SER A 48 12.60 5.47 15.40
C SER A 48 11.57 4.58 16.10
N PRO A 49 11.45 3.30 15.72
CA PRO A 49 10.57 2.35 16.40
C PRO A 49 10.87 2.23 17.90
N GLU A 50 12.15 2.26 18.28
CA GLU A 50 12.57 2.17 19.68
C GLU A 50 12.07 3.38 20.49
N GLU A 51 12.19 4.59 19.94
CA GLU A 51 11.68 5.80 20.58
C GLU A 51 10.16 5.77 20.68
N PHE A 52 9.48 5.38 19.61
CA PHE A 52 8.01 5.24 19.58
C PHE A 52 7.52 4.30 20.68
N PHE A 53 8.05 3.08 20.72
CA PHE A 53 7.62 2.09 21.73
C PHE A 53 8.01 2.50 23.14
N ALA A 54 9.14 3.17 23.36
CA ALA A 54 9.50 3.70 24.67
C ALA A 54 8.49 4.75 25.17
N LYS A 55 8.03 5.65 24.28
CA LYS A 55 6.99 6.64 24.61
C LYS A 55 5.65 5.99 24.96
N ILE A 56 5.22 5.02 24.14
CA ILE A 56 3.98 4.27 24.42
C ILE A 56 4.07 3.53 25.77
N ALA A 57 5.19 2.88 26.05
CA ALA A 57 5.42 2.20 27.33
C ALA A 57 5.43 3.16 28.53
N ALA A 58 5.83 4.42 28.30
CA ALA A 58 5.77 5.48 29.31
C ALA A 58 4.37 6.08 29.49
N GLY A 59 3.36 5.63 28.71
CA GLY A 59 1.96 6.06 28.80
C GLY A 59 1.63 7.25 27.90
N ALA A 60 2.41 7.54 26.88
CA ALA A 60 2.06 8.57 25.91
C ALA A 60 0.84 8.15 25.07
N ASP A 61 -0.12 9.06 24.94
CA ASP A 61 -1.25 8.90 24.03
C ASP A 61 -0.79 9.03 22.58
N CYS A 62 -1.25 8.09 21.75
CA CYS A 62 -0.98 8.10 20.32
C CYS A 62 -2.27 7.93 19.52
N THR A 63 -2.43 8.71 18.48
CA THR A 63 -3.49 8.57 17.49
C THR A 63 -2.91 8.45 16.09
N THR A 64 -3.58 7.73 15.20
CA THR A 64 -3.15 7.55 13.81
C THR A 64 -4.17 8.15 12.85
N ALA A 65 -3.71 8.59 11.70
CA ALA A 65 -4.57 9.01 10.59
C ALA A 65 -4.21 8.27 9.31
N ALA A 66 -5.24 7.80 8.62
CA ALA A 66 -5.13 7.14 7.32
C ALA A 66 -4.58 8.09 6.25
N VAL A 67 -4.01 7.53 5.19
CA VAL A 67 -3.69 8.30 3.98
C VAL A 67 -5.00 8.84 3.40
N ASN A 68 -5.06 10.14 3.16
CA ASN A 68 -6.27 10.81 2.67
C ASN A 68 -6.35 10.88 1.14
N VAL A 69 -7.51 11.28 0.62
CA VAL A 69 -7.78 11.39 -0.83
C VAL A 69 -6.78 12.32 -1.52
N GLY A 70 -6.47 13.49 -0.92
CA GLY A 70 -5.53 14.45 -1.51
C GLY A 70 -4.11 13.89 -1.68
N GLN A 71 -3.61 13.17 -0.67
CA GLN A 71 -2.31 12.50 -0.74
C GLN A 71 -2.26 11.45 -1.86
N PHE A 72 -3.32 10.65 -2.02
CA PHE A 72 -3.43 9.70 -3.13
C PHE A 72 -3.52 10.41 -4.48
N THR A 73 -4.34 11.47 -4.58
CA THR A 73 -4.48 12.24 -5.81
C THR A 73 -3.14 12.80 -6.25
N ASP A 74 -2.40 13.47 -5.37
CA ASP A 74 -1.11 14.07 -5.68
C ASP A 74 -0.07 13.02 -6.14
N ALA A 75 0.01 11.90 -5.42
CA ALA A 75 0.97 10.85 -5.75
C ALA A 75 0.63 10.11 -7.06
N MET A 76 -0.65 9.77 -7.26
CA MET A 76 -1.13 9.11 -8.47
C MET A 76 -1.00 10.03 -9.68
N GLU A 77 -1.39 11.29 -9.56
CA GLU A 77 -1.35 12.25 -10.65
C GLU A 77 0.07 12.48 -11.16
N LYS A 78 1.05 12.53 -10.26
CA LYS A 78 2.47 12.63 -10.65
C LYS A 78 2.89 11.48 -11.57
N ALA A 79 2.52 10.25 -11.26
CA ALA A 79 2.83 9.10 -12.09
C ALA A 79 2.08 9.12 -13.44
N LEU A 80 0.83 9.56 -13.43
CA LEU A 80 0.01 9.67 -14.64
C LEU A 80 0.55 10.74 -15.59
N GLN A 81 1.07 11.86 -15.07
CA GLN A 81 1.74 12.90 -15.85
C GLN A 81 3.04 12.40 -16.50
N GLU A 82 3.72 11.44 -15.87
CA GLU A 82 4.88 10.74 -16.45
C GLU A 82 4.47 9.67 -17.49
N GLY A 83 3.17 9.51 -17.75
CA GLY A 83 2.65 8.54 -18.71
C GLY A 83 2.60 7.11 -18.22
N LYS A 84 2.64 6.88 -16.90
CA LYS A 84 2.63 5.55 -16.28
C LYS A 84 1.23 5.12 -15.88
N ASP A 85 0.99 3.81 -15.86
CA ASP A 85 -0.18 3.18 -15.25
C ASP A 85 0.07 2.95 -13.75
N ILE A 86 -0.98 2.67 -12.96
CA ILE A 86 -0.87 2.57 -11.51
C ILE A 86 -1.50 1.27 -11.01
N LEU A 87 -0.74 0.53 -10.21
CA LEU A 87 -1.24 -0.54 -9.34
C LEU A 87 -1.09 -0.08 -7.88
N CYS A 88 -2.20 0.21 -7.21
CA CYS A 88 -2.21 0.62 -5.81
C CYS A 88 -2.75 -0.51 -4.94
N VAL A 89 -1.95 -1.01 -4.00
CA VAL A 89 -2.34 -2.05 -3.04
C VAL A 89 -2.43 -1.43 -1.66
N CYS A 90 -3.64 -1.36 -1.10
CA CYS A 90 -3.91 -0.66 0.14
C CYS A 90 -4.10 -1.62 1.31
N PHE A 91 -3.83 -1.13 2.52
CA PHE A 91 -4.21 -1.74 3.77
C PHE A 91 -5.70 -2.07 3.80
N SER A 92 -6.07 -3.14 4.53
CA SER A 92 -7.42 -3.67 4.58
C SER A 92 -8.50 -2.62 4.84
N SER A 93 -9.52 -2.58 3.98
CA SER A 93 -10.70 -1.72 4.12
C SER A 93 -11.52 -2.03 5.38
N ALA A 94 -11.37 -3.23 5.96
CA ALA A 94 -12.02 -3.61 7.21
C ALA A 94 -11.43 -2.89 8.43
N LEU A 95 -10.24 -2.30 8.30
CA LEU A 95 -9.48 -1.73 9.41
C LEU A 95 -9.18 -0.23 9.24
N SER A 96 -9.19 0.28 8.01
CA SER A 96 -8.82 1.67 7.70
C SER A 96 -9.60 2.21 6.52
N THR A 97 -9.76 3.54 6.48
CA THR A 97 -10.34 4.25 5.34
C THR A 97 -9.34 4.50 4.20
N THR A 98 -8.09 4.05 4.34
CA THR A 98 -7.02 4.24 3.33
C THR A 98 -7.43 3.72 1.96
N TYR A 99 -7.95 2.49 1.88
CA TYR A 99 -8.46 1.93 0.62
C TYR A 99 -9.56 2.78 -0.01
N GLN A 100 -10.53 3.25 0.79
CA GLN A 100 -11.62 4.10 0.31
C GLN A 100 -11.08 5.42 -0.27
N SER A 101 -10.11 6.03 0.42
CA SER A 101 -9.46 7.26 -0.05
C SER A 101 -8.74 7.05 -1.39
N ALA A 102 -8.04 5.93 -1.56
CA ALA A 102 -7.40 5.57 -2.82
C ALA A 102 -8.41 5.34 -3.96
N CYS A 103 -9.55 4.69 -3.67
CA CYS A 103 -10.62 4.47 -4.64
C CYS A 103 -11.21 5.79 -5.15
N ILE A 104 -11.51 6.75 -4.25
CA ILE A 104 -12.04 8.07 -4.60
C ILE A 104 -11.05 8.82 -5.50
N ALA A 105 -9.77 8.90 -5.09
CA ALA A 105 -8.73 9.54 -5.88
C ALA A 105 -8.58 8.90 -7.27
N ALA A 106 -8.61 7.57 -7.35
CA ALA A 106 -8.52 6.83 -8.60
C ALA A 106 -9.71 7.08 -9.52
N GLU A 107 -10.93 7.24 -8.98
CA GLU A 107 -12.13 7.51 -9.75
C GLU A 107 -12.05 8.87 -10.42
N ASP A 108 -11.72 9.93 -9.68
CA ASP A 108 -11.52 11.28 -10.19
C ASP A 108 -10.41 11.33 -11.26
N LEU A 109 -9.30 10.61 -11.04
CA LEU A 109 -8.17 10.60 -11.97
C LEU A 109 -8.43 9.78 -13.24
N ARG A 110 -9.28 8.76 -13.21
CA ARG A 110 -9.71 8.03 -14.42
C ARG A 110 -10.48 8.92 -15.39
N GLU A 111 -11.29 9.85 -14.88
CA GLU A 111 -11.98 10.83 -15.73
C GLU A 111 -10.99 11.79 -16.40
N LYS A 112 -9.93 12.19 -15.68
CA LYS A 112 -8.90 13.12 -16.18
C LYS A 112 -7.89 12.46 -17.12
N TYR A 113 -7.59 11.18 -16.90
CA TYR A 113 -6.59 10.40 -17.64
C TYR A 113 -7.20 9.10 -18.21
N PRO A 114 -8.13 9.19 -19.18
CA PRO A 114 -8.91 8.04 -19.65
C PRO A 114 -8.07 6.97 -20.37
N GLU A 115 -6.87 7.31 -20.83
CA GLU A 115 -5.93 6.36 -21.46
C GLU A 115 -5.10 5.55 -20.45
N ALA A 116 -5.06 5.99 -19.19
CA ALA A 116 -4.28 5.34 -18.14
C ALA A 116 -5.09 4.28 -17.40
N LYS A 117 -4.41 3.24 -16.96
CA LYS A 117 -4.99 2.21 -16.12
C LYS A 117 -4.62 2.47 -14.66
N ILE A 118 -5.61 2.65 -13.82
CA ILE A 118 -5.44 2.80 -12.37
C ILE A 118 -6.19 1.66 -11.70
N LEU A 119 -5.47 0.73 -11.09
CA LEU A 119 -6.03 -0.38 -10.36
C LEU A 119 -5.77 -0.19 -8.87
N VAL A 120 -6.82 -0.18 -8.06
CA VAL A 120 -6.75 -0.13 -6.60
C VAL A 120 -7.23 -1.46 -6.04
N ILE A 121 -6.40 -2.09 -5.21
CA ILE A 121 -6.65 -3.39 -4.60
C ILE A 121 -6.73 -3.25 -3.09
N ASP A 122 -7.79 -3.80 -2.50
CA ASP A 122 -7.88 -4.05 -1.07
C ASP A 122 -7.07 -5.31 -0.73
N SER A 123 -6.02 -5.17 0.06
CA SER A 123 -5.19 -6.32 0.44
C SER A 123 -5.91 -7.32 1.35
N LEU A 124 -6.96 -6.87 2.04
CA LEU A 124 -7.64 -7.60 3.12
C LEU A 124 -6.65 -8.12 4.18
N SER A 125 -5.50 -7.47 4.31
CA SER A 125 -4.40 -7.85 5.20
C SER A 125 -4.02 -6.70 6.13
N VAL A 126 -3.48 -7.06 7.29
CA VAL A 126 -2.93 -6.11 8.28
C VAL A 126 -1.45 -5.81 8.06
N CYS A 127 -0.75 -6.66 7.34
CA CYS A 127 0.67 -6.52 7.01
C CYS A 127 0.90 -7.06 5.60
N MET A 128 1.65 -6.34 4.79
CA MET A 128 1.86 -6.68 3.38
C MET A 128 3.28 -7.17 3.08
N THR A 129 4.13 -7.35 4.12
CA THR A 129 5.53 -7.77 3.98
C THR A 129 5.69 -9.05 3.15
N GLY A 130 4.82 -10.04 3.36
CA GLY A 130 4.82 -11.28 2.57
C GLY A 130 4.09 -11.18 1.24
N LEU A 131 3.25 -10.17 1.04
CA LEU A 131 2.41 -10.01 -0.16
C LEU A 131 3.14 -9.22 -1.26
N MET A 132 3.80 -8.12 -0.90
CA MET A 132 4.43 -7.22 -1.86
C MET A 132 5.53 -7.89 -2.69
N PRO A 133 6.47 -8.69 -2.11
CA PRO A 133 7.46 -9.42 -2.90
C PRO A 133 6.86 -10.43 -3.89
N SER A 134 5.62 -10.90 -3.62
CA SER A 134 4.92 -11.82 -4.50
C SER A 134 4.15 -11.12 -5.62
N ILE A 135 3.69 -9.88 -5.39
CA ILE A 135 2.91 -9.11 -6.38
C ILE A 135 3.85 -8.47 -7.41
N VAL A 136 4.97 -7.89 -6.96
CA VAL A 136 5.88 -7.12 -7.84
C VAL A 136 6.41 -7.94 -9.02
N PRO A 137 6.97 -9.15 -8.86
CA PRO A 137 7.43 -9.96 -9.99
C PRO A 137 6.29 -10.41 -10.91
N THR A 138 5.09 -10.57 -10.34
CA THR A 138 3.92 -11.09 -11.07
C THR A 138 3.23 -9.98 -11.88
N SER A 139 3.23 -8.76 -11.38
CA SER A 139 2.65 -7.60 -12.06
C SER A 139 3.37 -7.27 -13.37
N ALA A 140 4.67 -7.55 -13.47
CA ALA A 140 5.43 -7.43 -14.71
C ALA A 140 4.93 -8.39 -15.82
N ALA A 141 4.22 -9.46 -15.46
CA ALA A 141 3.70 -10.47 -16.37
C ALA A 141 2.18 -10.42 -16.56
N VAL A 142 1.47 -9.65 -15.74
CA VAL A 142 -0.01 -9.57 -15.79
C VAL A 142 -0.41 -8.41 -16.68
N GLU A 143 -1.01 -8.71 -17.83
CA GLU A 143 -1.87 -7.74 -18.50
C GLU A 143 -2.88 -7.22 -17.47
N LEU A 144 -2.85 -5.91 -17.14
CA LEU A 144 -3.77 -5.22 -16.23
C LEU A 144 -5.25 -5.28 -16.68
N THR A 145 -5.63 -6.31 -17.43
CA THR A 145 -6.95 -6.49 -18.04
C THR A 145 -7.83 -7.49 -17.32
N ARG A 146 -7.31 -8.28 -16.36
CA ARG A 146 -8.12 -9.25 -15.61
C ARG A 146 -8.06 -8.95 -14.11
N PRO A 147 -9.22 -8.83 -13.42
CA PRO A 147 -9.22 -8.74 -11.97
C PRO A 147 -8.59 -10.01 -11.39
N PRO A 148 -7.66 -9.90 -10.45
CA PRO A 148 -7.03 -11.05 -9.82
C PRO A 148 -8.09 -11.89 -9.10
N ARG A 149 -8.08 -13.19 -9.35
CA ARG A 149 -8.91 -14.14 -8.59
C ARG A 149 -8.10 -14.59 -7.37
N PHE A 150 -8.46 -14.11 -6.21
CA PHE A 150 -7.89 -14.53 -4.94
C PHE A 150 -8.50 -15.87 -4.49
N LYS A 151 -7.65 -16.85 -4.21
CA LYS A 151 -8.07 -18.08 -3.51
C LYS A 151 -7.41 -18.14 -2.13
N TRP A 152 -8.21 -18.40 -1.10
CA TRP A 152 -7.74 -18.63 0.25
C TRP A 152 -7.12 -20.03 0.38
N PHE A 153 -5.91 -20.11 0.91
CA PHE A 153 -5.29 -21.37 1.28
C PHE A 153 -5.00 -21.42 2.78
N ARG A 154 -5.41 -22.51 3.43
CA ARG A 154 -5.04 -22.77 4.81
C ARG A 154 -3.77 -23.61 4.82
N SER A 155 -2.67 -23.06 5.33
CA SER A 155 -1.47 -23.86 5.58
C SER A 155 -1.70 -24.79 6.76
N SER A 156 -1.39 -26.07 6.59
CA SER A 156 -1.51 -27.10 7.64
C SER A 156 -0.43 -27.02 8.71
N THR A 157 0.59 -26.17 8.53
CA THR A 157 1.77 -26.10 9.40
C THR A 157 1.88 -24.85 10.27
N MET A 158 1.03 -23.84 10.09
CA MET A 158 0.99 -22.65 10.92
C MET A 158 -0.44 -22.25 11.25
N ASN A 159 -0.71 -21.93 12.51
CA ASN A 159 -2.02 -21.44 12.99
C ASN A 159 -2.41 -20.05 12.46
N GLN A 160 -1.81 -19.62 11.37
CA GLN A 160 -2.07 -18.35 10.70
C GLN A 160 -2.53 -18.58 9.27
N TRP A 161 -3.47 -17.76 8.82
CA TRP A 161 -3.95 -17.74 7.45
C TRP A 161 -2.93 -17.00 6.59
N HIS A 162 -2.29 -17.72 5.65
CA HIS A 162 -1.47 -17.09 4.62
C HIS A 162 -2.25 -17.04 3.32
N TRP A 163 -2.20 -15.89 2.66
CA TRP A 163 -2.67 -15.74 1.31
C TRP A 163 -1.63 -16.28 0.34
N LEU A 164 -1.97 -17.30 -0.43
CA LEU A 164 -1.15 -17.74 -1.53
C LEU A 164 -1.83 -17.35 -2.85
N TRP A 165 -1.10 -16.60 -3.64
CA TRP A 165 -1.48 -16.25 -5.00
C TRP A 165 -1.22 -17.44 -5.92
N MET A 166 -2.22 -17.92 -6.59
CA MET A 166 -2.05 -18.88 -7.68
C MET A 166 -2.68 -18.30 -8.94
N MET A 167 -1.84 -17.98 -9.94
CA MET A 167 -2.29 -17.73 -11.29
C MET A 167 -2.64 -19.09 -11.93
N GLU A 168 -3.91 -19.35 -12.18
CA GLU A 168 -4.26 -20.36 -13.16
C GLU A 168 -4.07 -19.76 -14.55
N ARG A 169 -3.09 -20.28 -15.27
CA ARG A 169 -3.00 -20.11 -16.73
C ARG A 169 -4.08 -21.02 -17.33
N THR A 170 -5.04 -20.44 -17.98
CA THR A 170 -5.83 -21.07 -19.04
C THR A 170 -5.80 -20.16 -20.25
#